data_714756f2243bd9419b5e4bdeb6624322
#
_entry.id   714756f2243bd9419b5e4bdeb6624322
#
_cell.length_a   1.000
_cell.length_b   1.000
_cell.length_c   1.000
_cell.angle_alpha   90.00
_cell.angle_beta   90.00
_cell.angle_gamma   90.00
#
_symmetry.space_group_name_H-M   'P 1'
#
loop_
_entity.id
_entity.type
_entity.pdbx_description
1 polymer ?
#
loop_
_entity_poly.entity_id
_entity_poly.type
_entity_poly.pdbx_seq_one_letter_code
_entity_poly.pdbx_strand_id
1 'polypeptide(L)'
;MSLFNTEANRINDKSARYLVVTDDGSHTIFHPESDQHYHSTHGALQESKHVYLEAGFNYLAEKFDYITIFEMGFGTGLNALLIANEAWNKKIRVVYSTCELYPLEEEIYTNLNYPQFIDPAQASVWLTKMHKVPWDEQAHRIHPYFSIIKHHRSIDEMVFKEETIRLIFFEDRKS
;
A
#
# COMPACT_ATOMS: atom_id res chain seq x y z
N MET A 1 -22.58 27.77 -20.76
CA MET A 1 -23.43 26.60 -21.04
C MET A 1 -22.50 25.44 -21.40
N SER A 2 -22.33 24.38 -20.76
CA SER A 2 -22.89 23.71 -19.57
C SER A 2 -21.79 22.78 -19.03
N LEU A 3 -21.30 23.01 -17.82
CA LEU A 3 -20.32 22.20 -17.12
C LEU A 3 -21.00 21.36 -16.01
N PHE A 4 -22.07 20.66 -16.34
CA PHE A 4 -22.78 19.80 -15.40
C PHE A 4 -23.27 18.55 -16.12
N ASN A 5 -22.39 17.53 -16.27
CA ASN A 5 -22.85 16.16 -16.55
C ASN A 5 -21.80 15.09 -16.31
N THR A 6 -20.98 15.23 -15.28
CA THR A 6 -19.99 14.19 -14.90
C THR A 6 -20.37 13.42 -13.63
N GLU A 7 -21.36 13.86 -12.87
CA GLU A 7 -21.81 13.14 -11.67
C GLU A 7 -22.93 12.12 -11.91
N ALA A 8 -23.67 12.25 -13.02
CA ALA A 8 -24.83 11.38 -13.26
C ALA A 8 -24.53 9.97 -13.78
N ASN A 9 -23.31 9.69 -14.26
CA ASN A 9 -22.94 8.36 -14.79
C ASN A 9 -22.23 7.44 -13.78
N ARG A 10 -22.00 7.88 -12.53
CA ARG A 10 -21.44 7.05 -11.45
C ARG A 10 -22.49 6.29 -10.62
N ILE A 11 -23.77 6.37 -10.95
CA ILE A 11 -24.86 5.95 -10.05
C ILE A 11 -25.28 4.49 -10.20
N ASN A 12 -24.67 3.66 -11.05
CA ASN A 12 -25.14 2.28 -11.22
C ASN A 12 -24.10 1.16 -11.28
N ASP A 13 -22.83 1.43 -11.05
CA ASP A 13 -21.86 0.35 -10.86
C ASP A 13 -21.68 0.05 -9.38
N LYS A 14 -22.51 -0.85 -8.85
CA LYS A 14 -22.41 -1.34 -7.45
C LYS A 14 -21.11 -2.11 -7.18
N SER A 15 -20.29 -2.37 -8.18
CA SER A 15 -19.02 -3.06 -8.07
C SER A 15 -17.82 -2.11 -7.96
N ALA A 16 -17.99 -0.82 -8.29
CA ALA A 16 -16.87 0.12 -8.32
C ALA A 16 -16.35 0.47 -6.91
N ARG A 17 -15.06 0.23 -6.70
CA ARG A 17 -14.33 0.66 -5.49
C ARG A 17 -14.33 2.19 -5.39
N TYR A 18 -14.47 2.74 -4.19
CA TYR A 18 -14.42 4.20 -3.98
C TYR A 18 -13.70 4.59 -2.70
N LEU A 19 -13.19 5.84 -2.70
CA LEU A 19 -12.47 6.40 -1.57
C LEU A 19 -13.42 6.80 -0.43
N VAL A 20 -13.01 6.49 0.79
CA VAL A 20 -13.67 6.89 2.04
C VAL A 20 -12.64 7.59 2.92
N VAL A 21 -13.03 8.70 3.55
CA VAL A 21 -12.19 9.39 4.55
C VAL A 21 -12.40 8.71 5.90
N THR A 22 -11.31 8.32 6.55
CA THR A 22 -11.33 7.73 7.90
C THR A 22 -11.29 8.80 8.99
N ASP A 23 -11.50 8.42 10.25
CA ASP A 23 -11.57 9.38 11.38
C ASP A 23 -10.26 10.16 11.57
N ASP A 24 -9.10 9.61 11.16
CA ASP A 24 -7.80 10.30 11.19
C ASP A 24 -7.56 11.20 9.97
N GLY A 25 -8.54 11.34 9.07
CA GLY A 25 -8.48 12.15 7.86
C GLY A 25 -7.75 11.48 6.69
N SER A 26 -7.17 10.31 6.85
CA SER A 26 -6.58 9.55 5.75
C SER A 26 -7.64 8.82 4.92
N HIS A 27 -7.28 8.39 3.72
CA HIS A 27 -8.19 7.63 2.87
C HIS A 27 -8.11 6.14 3.14
N THR A 28 -9.27 5.47 3.05
CA THR A 28 -9.38 4.02 2.80
C THR A 28 -10.23 3.81 1.55
N ILE A 29 -10.32 2.57 1.10
CA ILE A 29 -11.15 2.18 -0.03
C ILE A 29 -12.26 1.27 0.49
N PHE A 30 -13.49 1.55 0.11
CA PHE A 30 -14.61 0.64 0.27
C PHE A 30 -14.77 -0.22 -0.98
N HIS A 31 -14.95 -1.52 -0.78
CA HIS A 31 -15.22 -2.51 -1.83
C HIS A 31 -16.66 -3.01 -1.69
N PRO A 32 -17.60 -2.54 -2.54
CA PRO A 32 -19.03 -2.84 -2.36
C PRO A 32 -19.39 -4.33 -2.49
N GLU A 33 -18.69 -5.07 -3.36
CA GLU A 33 -18.99 -6.50 -3.55
C GLU A 33 -18.70 -7.36 -2.32
N SER A 34 -17.67 -6.99 -1.54
CA SER A 34 -17.30 -7.71 -0.32
C SER A 34 -17.83 -7.02 0.94
N ASP A 35 -18.46 -5.84 0.81
CA ASP A 35 -18.89 -4.99 1.94
C ASP A 35 -17.76 -4.69 2.93
N GLN A 36 -16.55 -4.44 2.42
CA GLN A 36 -15.35 -4.28 3.23
C GLN A 36 -14.57 -3.02 2.90
N HIS A 37 -13.84 -2.51 3.90
CA HIS A 37 -12.84 -1.47 3.75
C HIS A 37 -11.45 -2.10 3.65
N TYR A 38 -10.54 -1.44 2.95
CA TYR A 38 -9.14 -1.86 2.84
C TYR A 38 -8.37 -1.66 4.14
N HIS A 39 -8.71 -0.61 4.90
CA HIS A 39 -8.15 -0.30 6.22
C HIS A 39 -9.28 0.10 7.16
N SER A 40 -9.01 0.14 8.47
CA SER A 40 -9.96 0.59 9.47
C SER A 40 -10.52 1.99 9.16
N THR A 41 -11.84 2.16 9.30
CA THR A 41 -12.49 3.47 9.21
C THR A 41 -12.15 4.40 10.38
N HIS A 42 -11.62 3.86 11.48
CA HIS A 42 -11.15 4.65 12.62
C HIS A 42 -9.81 5.35 12.38
N GLY A 43 -9.05 4.95 11.36
CA GLY A 43 -7.80 5.60 10.99
C GLY A 43 -6.86 4.67 10.25
N ALA A 44 -6.87 4.73 8.91
CA ALA A 44 -6.01 3.90 8.09
C ALA A 44 -4.52 4.16 8.37
N LEU A 45 -4.16 5.44 8.48
CA LEU A 45 -2.79 5.84 8.73
C LEU A 45 -2.32 5.49 10.15
N GLN A 46 -3.17 5.71 11.16
CA GLN A 46 -2.86 5.41 12.56
C GLN A 46 -2.66 3.91 12.77
N GLU A 47 -3.58 3.10 12.25
CA GLU A 47 -3.48 1.63 12.30
C GLU A 47 -2.20 1.14 11.62
N SER A 48 -1.93 1.59 10.40
CA SER A 48 -0.75 1.20 9.66
C SER A 48 0.55 1.60 10.35
N LYS A 49 0.63 2.80 10.93
CA LYS A 49 1.79 3.22 11.72
C LYS A 49 2.01 2.33 12.95
N HIS A 50 0.95 2.04 13.68
CA HIS A 50 1.07 1.24 14.91
C HIS A 50 1.47 -0.22 14.62
N VAL A 51 0.76 -0.87 13.69
CA VAL A 51 0.94 -2.30 13.42
C VAL A 51 2.19 -2.56 12.58
N TYR A 52 2.36 -1.85 11.47
CA TYR A 52 3.39 -2.19 10.49
C TYR A 52 4.71 -1.47 10.73
N LEU A 53 4.70 -0.22 11.21
CA LEU A 53 5.93 0.47 11.55
C LEU A 53 6.42 0.13 12.96
N GLU A 54 5.63 0.46 14.00
CA GLU A 54 6.11 0.39 15.38
C GLU A 54 6.32 -1.05 15.85
N ALA A 55 5.30 -1.89 15.69
CA ALA A 55 5.38 -3.28 16.13
C ALA A 55 6.20 -4.18 15.18
N GLY A 56 6.29 -3.84 13.91
CA GLY A 56 6.96 -4.64 12.88
C GLY A 56 8.33 -4.09 12.48
N PHE A 57 8.33 -3.12 11.57
CA PHE A 57 9.55 -2.66 10.90
C PHE A 57 10.58 -2.07 11.83
N ASN A 58 10.20 -1.19 12.76
CA ASN A 58 11.14 -0.51 13.64
C ASN A 58 11.94 -1.47 14.52
N TYR A 59 11.31 -2.55 15.00
CA TYR A 59 12.00 -3.59 15.76
C TYR A 59 13.11 -4.28 14.96
N LEU A 60 12.89 -4.51 13.66
CA LEU A 60 13.91 -5.09 12.78
C LEU A 60 14.97 -4.06 12.38
N ALA A 61 14.56 -2.81 12.19
CA ALA A 61 15.43 -1.71 11.81
C ALA A 61 16.51 -1.36 12.84
N GLU A 62 16.30 -1.75 14.10
CA GLU A 62 17.33 -1.64 15.16
C GLU A 62 18.42 -2.72 15.07
N LYS A 63 18.14 -3.81 14.33
CA LYS A 63 18.99 -5.00 14.31
C LYS A 63 19.66 -5.24 12.96
N PHE A 64 19.08 -4.72 11.89
CA PHE A 64 19.48 -5.01 10.52
C PHE A 64 19.51 -3.74 9.66
N ASP A 65 20.52 -3.64 8.83
CA ASP A 65 20.68 -2.59 7.80
C ASP A 65 20.13 -3.00 6.42
N TYR A 66 19.64 -4.25 6.32
CA TYR A 66 18.98 -4.83 5.16
C TYR A 66 17.78 -5.69 5.61
N ILE A 67 16.58 -5.35 5.13
CA ILE A 67 15.34 -6.01 5.53
C ILE A 67 14.56 -6.42 4.28
N THR A 68 14.11 -7.67 4.27
CA THR A 68 13.18 -8.21 3.28
C THR A 68 11.80 -8.35 3.89
N ILE A 69 10.79 -7.79 3.24
CA ILE A 69 9.40 -7.76 3.70
C ILE A 69 8.53 -8.42 2.64
N PHE A 70 7.54 -9.18 3.09
CA PHE A 70 6.44 -9.62 2.25
C PHE A 70 5.12 -9.12 2.81
N GLU A 71 4.27 -8.57 1.95
CA GLU A 71 2.92 -8.12 2.26
C GLU A 71 1.90 -8.91 1.42
N MET A 72 0.89 -9.45 2.06
CA MET A 72 -0.26 -10.02 1.39
C MET A 72 -1.29 -8.92 1.11
N GLY A 73 -1.51 -8.63 -0.18
CA GLY A 73 -2.39 -7.55 -0.61
C GLY A 73 -1.69 -6.20 -0.63
N PHE A 74 -1.31 -5.71 -1.83
CA PHE A 74 -0.72 -4.38 -1.97
C PHE A 74 -1.72 -3.26 -1.68
N GLY A 75 -2.97 -3.46 -2.09
CA GLY A 75 -4.09 -2.56 -1.85
C GLY A 75 -3.79 -1.12 -2.23
N THR A 76 -3.89 -0.21 -1.24
CA THR A 76 -3.63 1.23 -1.42
C THR A 76 -2.14 1.58 -1.49
N GLY A 77 -1.24 0.65 -1.13
CA GLY A 77 0.19 0.91 -1.01
C GLY A 77 0.59 1.72 0.23
N LEU A 78 -0.31 1.90 1.20
CA LEU A 78 -0.03 2.70 2.39
C LEU A 78 1.11 2.11 3.21
N ASN A 79 1.08 0.80 3.49
CA ASN A 79 2.13 0.15 4.27
C ASN A 79 3.49 0.23 3.56
N ALA A 80 3.52 -0.02 2.25
CA ALA A 80 4.73 0.11 1.45
C ALA A 80 5.29 1.54 1.47
N LEU A 81 4.42 2.55 1.39
CA LEU A 81 4.82 3.96 1.44
C LEU A 81 5.40 4.34 2.80
N LEU A 82 4.77 3.91 3.90
CA LEU A 82 5.27 4.15 5.26
C LEU A 82 6.65 3.52 5.48
N ILE A 83 6.82 2.26 5.05
CA ILE A 83 8.10 1.56 5.13
C ILE A 83 9.16 2.24 4.25
N ALA A 84 8.81 2.67 3.05
CA ALA A 84 9.73 3.40 2.18
C ALA A 84 10.21 4.71 2.82
N ASN A 85 9.30 5.45 3.48
CA ASN A 85 9.65 6.66 4.19
C ASN A 85 10.61 6.39 5.36
N GLU A 86 10.35 5.37 6.17
CA GLU A 86 11.24 4.97 7.26
C GLU A 86 12.59 4.44 6.76
N ALA A 87 12.59 3.68 5.66
CA ALA A 87 13.81 3.22 5.01
C ALA A 87 14.70 4.39 4.55
N TRP A 88 14.06 5.46 4.04
CA TRP A 88 14.75 6.69 3.67
C TRP A 88 15.35 7.40 4.89
N ASN A 89 14.55 7.61 5.93
CA ASN A 89 14.96 8.33 7.15
C ASN A 89 16.11 7.62 7.89
N LYS A 90 16.01 6.30 8.00
CA LYS A 90 17.00 5.45 8.72
C LYS A 90 18.16 5.00 7.82
N LYS A 91 18.11 5.24 6.50
CA LYS A 91 19.07 4.76 5.50
C LYS A 91 19.25 3.24 5.51
N ILE A 92 18.16 2.52 5.77
CA ILE A 92 18.11 1.05 5.79
C ILE A 92 17.61 0.56 4.44
N ARG A 93 18.30 -0.44 3.88
CA ARG A 93 17.90 -1.03 2.60
C ARG A 93 16.75 -1.99 2.80
N VAL A 94 15.67 -1.79 2.03
CA VAL A 94 14.48 -2.63 2.05
C VAL A 94 14.21 -3.19 0.66
N VAL A 95 13.94 -4.49 0.61
CA VAL A 95 13.28 -5.14 -0.52
C VAL A 95 11.88 -5.55 -0.06
N TYR A 96 10.89 -4.93 -0.65
CA TYR A 96 9.48 -5.11 -0.34
C TYR A 96 8.82 -5.93 -1.44
N SER A 97 8.33 -7.11 -1.10
CA SER A 97 7.61 -7.99 -2.02
C SER A 97 6.14 -7.99 -1.65
N THR A 98 5.25 -7.94 -2.63
CA THR A 98 3.81 -7.99 -2.39
C THR A 98 3.07 -8.74 -3.49
N CYS A 99 1.97 -9.38 -3.15
CA CYS A 99 1.03 -9.96 -4.11
C CYS A 99 -0.30 -9.23 -4.08
N GLU A 100 -0.99 -9.16 -5.22
CA GLU A 100 -2.31 -8.55 -5.35
C GLU A 100 -3.05 -9.15 -6.55
N LEU A 101 -4.32 -9.50 -6.34
CA LEU A 101 -5.17 -10.03 -7.41
C LEU A 101 -5.87 -8.92 -8.20
N TYR A 102 -6.20 -7.83 -7.53
CA TYR A 102 -7.03 -6.75 -8.07
C TYR A 102 -6.36 -5.39 -7.86
N PRO A 103 -5.25 -5.11 -8.59
CA PRO A 103 -4.56 -3.82 -8.51
C PRO A 103 -5.53 -2.66 -8.65
N LEU A 104 -5.23 -1.55 -7.99
CA LEU A 104 -6.05 -0.35 -8.08
C LEU A 104 -5.89 0.35 -9.41
N GLU A 105 -6.99 0.90 -9.90
CA GLU A 105 -7.06 1.75 -11.07
C GLU A 105 -6.36 3.10 -10.81
N GLU A 106 -5.85 3.72 -11.89
CA GLU A 106 -5.10 4.99 -11.80
C GLU A 106 -5.96 6.11 -11.19
N GLU A 107 -7.24 6.15 -11.53
CA GLU A 107 -8.19 7.13 -11.00
C GLU A 107 -8.36 7.03 -9.48
N ILE A 108 -8.15 5.86 -8.89
CA ILE A 108 -8.25 5.67 -7.44
C ILE A 108 -6.93 6.03 -6.76
N TYR A 109 -5.82 5.40 -7.16
CA TYR A 109 -4.57 5.58 -6.41
C TYR A 109 -3.97 6.98 -6.55
N THR A 110 -4.23 7.70 -7.63
CA THR A 110 -3.78 9.10 -7.80
C THR A 110 -4.51 10.08 -6.87
N ASN A 111 -5.67 9.70 -6.35
CA ASN A 111 -6.47 10.49 -5.41
C ASN A 111 -6.26 10.11 -3.94
N LEU A 112 -5.37 9.16 -3.63
CA LEU A 112 -5.02 8.84 -2.26
C LEU A 112 -4.26 10.00 -1.61
N ASN A 113 -4.65 10.36 -0.38
CA ASN A 113 -4.11 11.54 0.30
C ASN A 113 -2.94 11.24 1.24
N TYR A 114 -2.46 10.02 1.30
CA TYR A 114 -1.37 9.61 2.21
C TYR A 114 -0.11 10.49 2.16
N PRO A 115 0.33 10.98 0.97
CA PRO A 115 1.51 11.85 0.91
C PRO A 115 1.41 13.11 1.75
N GLN A 116 0.19 13.59 2.05
CA GLN A 116 -0.03 14.79 2.88
C GLN A 116 0.36 14.58 4.35
N PHE A 117 0.43 13.33 4.80
CA PHE A 117 0.74 12.94 6.18
C PHE A 117 2.16 12.39 6.35
N ILE A 118 2.96 12.38 5.29
CA ILE A 118 4.27 11.73 5.25
C ILE A 118 5.31 12.73 4.74
N ASP A 119 6.37 12.91 5.51
CA ASP A 119 7.59 13.57 5.07
C ASP A 119 8.58 12.48 4.61
N PRO A 120 9.25 12.60 3.46
CA PRO A 120 9.56 13.81 2.69
C PRO A 120 8.53 14.13 1.57
N ALA A 121 8.69 15.31 0.98
CA ALA A 121 7.81 15.80 -0.10
C ALA A 121 7.77 14.89 -1.35
N GLN A 122 8.69 13.93 -1.49
CA GLN A 122 8.71 12.95 -2.57
C GLN A 122 7.70 11.79 -2.38
N ALA A 123 7.00 11.73 -1.24
CA ALA A 123 6.07 10.62 -0.94
C ALA A 123 5.00 10.40 -2.03
N SER A 124 4.49 11.48 -2.64
CA SER A 124 3.55 11.38 -3.76
C SER A 124 4.16 10.74 -5.01
N VAL A 125 5.43 11.08 -5.29
CA VAL A 125 6.19 10.49 -6.41
C VAL A 125 6.44 9.00 -6.14
N TRP A 126 6.79 8.64 -4.91
CA TRP A 126 7.03 7.25 -4.53
C TRP A 126 5.75 6.42 -4.62
N LEU A 127 4.63 6.90 -4.05
CA LEU A 127 3.35 6.18 -4.11
C LEU A 127 2.91 5.94 -5.55
N THR A 128 2.92 6.99 -6.37
CA THR A 128 2.59 6.89 -7.80
C THR A 128 3.52 5.89 -8.51
N LYS A 129 4.83 5.95 -8.25
CA LYS A 129 5.79 5.03 -8.83
C LYS A 129 5.56 3.59 -8.40
N MET A 130 5.24 3.33 -7.11
CA MET A 130 4.92 1.99 -6.60
C MET A 130 3.72 1.38 -7.31
N HIS A 131 2.67 2.18 -7.58
CA HIS A 131 1.53 1.70 -8.35
C HIS A 131 1.87 1.44 -9.83
N LYS A 132 2.66 2.31 -10.46
CA LYS A 132 2.98 2.26 -11.90
C LYS A 132 4.03 1.22 -12.29
N VAL A 133 4.95 0.81 -11.41
CA VAL A 133 5.90 -0.25 -11.76
C VAL A 133 5.18 -1.55 -12.11
N PRO A 134 5.70 -2.33 -13.08
CA PRO A 134 5.02 -3.53 -13.57
C PRO A 134 4.86 -4.61 -12.48
N TRP A 135 3.90 -5.50 -12.72
CA TRP A 135 3.66 -6.73 -11.96
C TRP A 135 4.43 -7.90 -12.63
N ASP A 136 5.75 -7.75 -12.74
CA ASP A 136 6.64 -8.63 -13.51
C ASP A 136 7.59 -9.46 -12.64
N GLU A 137 7.38 -9.43 -11.32
CA GLU A 137 8.18 -10.16 -10.32
C GLU A 137 9.65 -9.75 -10.28
N GLN A 138 9.97 -8.57 -10.87
CA GLN A 138 11.31 -8.00 -10.82
C GLN A 138 11.41 -6.92 -9.74
N ALA A 139 12.61 -6.69 -9.23
CA ALA A 139 12.87 -5.65 -8.25
C ALA A 139 12.95 -4.28 -8.93
N HIS A 140 11.97 -3.42 -8.65
CA HIS A 140 11.92 -2.03 -9.14
C HIS A 140 12.35 -1.06 -8.05
N ARG A 141 13.43 -0.32 -8.30
CA ARG A 141 13.92 0.69 -7.35
C ARG A 141 12.99 1.90 -7.31
N ILE A 142 12.41 2.18 -6.15
CA ILE A 142 11.60 3.37 -5.89
C ILE A 142 12.52 4.54 -5.50
N HIS A 143 13.43 4.31 -4.54
CA HIS A 143 14.49 5.23 -4.14
C HIS A 143 15.74 4.44 -3.66
N PRO A 144 16.88 5.08 -3.31
CA PRO A 144 18.13 4.37 -3.00
C PRO A 144 18.04 3.29 -1.90
N TYR A 145 17.09 3.42 -0.99
CA TYR A 145 16.91 2.49 0.13
C TYR A 145 15.69 1.59 0.03
N PHE A 146 14.88 1.70 -1.05
CA PHE A 146 13.66 0.91 -1.18
C PHE A 146 13.45 0.41 -2.60
N SER A 147 13.27 -0.90 -2.72
CA SER A 147 12.85 -1.56 -3.97
C SER A 147 11.61 -2.39 -3.72
N ILE A 148 10.72 -2.45 -4.71
CA ILE A 148 9.48 -3.22 -4.65
C ILE A 148 9.48 -4.34 -5.72
N ILE A 149 8.93 -5.50 -5.33
CA ILE A 149 8.66 -6.64 -6.22
C ILE A 149 7.15 -6.89 -6.15
N LYS A 150 6.48 -6.92 -7.29
CA LYS A 150 5.04 -7.06 -7.36
C LYS A 150 4.64 -8.34 -8.09
N HIS A 151 3.77 -9.15 -7.45
CA HIS A 151 3.26 -10.41 -7.98
C HIS A 151 1.76 -10.28 -8.24
N HIS A 152 1.33 -10.40 -9.50
CA HIS A 152 -0.09 -10.38 -9.86
C HIS A 152 -0.67 -11.78 -9.72
N ARG A 153 -0.87 -12.20 -8.47
CA ARG A 153 -1.40 -13.54 -8.12
C ARG A 153 -1.92 -13.56 -6.68
N SER A 154 -2.63 -14.65 -6.34
CA SER A 154 -3.06 -14.88 -4.96
C SER A 154 -1.91 -15.36 -4.08
N ILE A 155 -2.10 -15.29 -2.77
CA ILE A 155 -1.14 -15.80 -1.80
C ILE A 155 -0.93 -17.32 -1.94
N ASP A 156 -1.97 -18.07 -2.31
CA ASP A 156 -1.93 -19.53 -2.47
C ASP A 156 -1.02 -19.97 -3.62
N GLU A 157 -0.77 -19.08 -4.57
CA GLU A 157 0.12 -19.31 -5.71
C GLU A 157 1.56 -18.86 -5.45
N MET A 158 1.82 -18.26 -4.27
CA MET A 158 3.16 -17.79 -3.90
C MET A 158 4.04 -18.93 -3.44
N VAL A 159 5.27 -18.95 -3.96
CA VAL A 159 6.31 -19.89 -3.52
C VAL A 159 7.43 -19.10 -2.85
N PHE A 160 7.58 -19.30 -1.55
CA PHE A 160 8.64 -18.66 -0.77
C PHE A 160 9.86 -19.58 -0.70
N LYS A 161 11.05 -19.02 -0.93
CA LYS A 161 12.30 -19.71 -0.63
C LYS A 161 12.60 -19.56 0.85
N GLU A 162 13.08 -20.61 1.48
CA GLU A 162 13.46 -20.59 2.89
C GLU A 162 14.41 -19.43 3.20
N GLU A 163 14.22 -18.78 4.36
CA GLU A 163 15.07 -17.72 4.94
C GLU A 163 15.18 -16.40 4.14
N THR A 164 14.34 -16.17 3.13
CA THR A 164 14.44 -14.94 2.33
C THR A 164 13.65 -13.77 2.89
N ILE A 165 12.64 -14.01 3.73
CA ILE A 165 11.74 -13.00 4.26
C ILE A 165 11.95 -12.84 5.76
N ARG A 166 12.16 -11.61 6.22
CA ARG A 166 12.34 -11.27 7.64
C ARG A 166 11.08 -10.81 8.33
N LEU A 167 10.12 -10.27 7.56
CA LEU A 167 8.87 -9.73 8.08
C LEU A 167 7.74 -10.01 7.10
N ILE A 168 6.62 -10.51 7.62
CA ILE A 168 5.43 -10.78 6.83
C ILE A 168 4.31 -9.92 7.38
N PHE A 169 3.64 -9.21 6.49
CA PHE A 169 2.43 -8.45 6.78
C PHE A 169 1.21 -9.18 6.23
N PHE A 170 0.24 -9.40 7.10
CA PHE A 170 -1.09 -9.87 6.73
C PHE A 170 -2.11 -8.84 7.18
N GLU A 171 -2.90 -8.36 6.26
CA GLU A 171 -4.12 -7.62 6.59
C GLU A 171 -5.28 -8.61 6.53
N ASP A 172 -5.79 -9.00 7.69
CA ASP A 172 -6.95 -9.87 7.78
C ASP A 172 -8.20 -9.03 7.41
N ARG A 173 -8.65 -9.18 6.18
CA ARG A 173 -9.95 -8.63 5.79
C ARG A 173 -10.99 -9.42 6.56
N LYS A 174 -11.49 -8.85 7.64
CA LYS A 174 -12.55 -9.46 8.43
C LYS A 174 -13.75 -9.71 7.52
N SER A 175 -14.01 -10.98 7.31
CA SER A 175 -15.22 -11.50 6.68
C SER A 175 -16.45 -11.14 7.51
#